data_fddc42e2bbe0cf7fb43f227c9fb683c0
#
_entry.id   fddc42e2bbe0cf7fb43f227c9fb683c0
#
_cell.length_a   1.000
_cell.length_b   1.000
_cell.length_c   1.000
_cell.angle_alpha   90.00
_cell.angle_beta   90.00
_cell.angle_gamma   90.00
#
_symmetry.space_group_name_H-M   'P 1'
#
loop_
_entity.id
_entity.type
_entity.pdbx_description
1 polymer ?
#
loop_
_entity_poly.entity_id
_entity_poly.type
_entity_poly.pdbx_seq_one_letter_code
_entity_poly.pdbx_strand_id
1 'polypeptide(L)'
;MSRVKAAVVAGCAAAAVAATLTAAPAQAAPQGKVDPGIGFFSVNHGVGCSYSMTVPVNSSGMVSFYDWKGPGYPPLFIGRAMASGGNAAVTWWPKRQGLRKIYAVQNGQKSAITKVRVTQGYGSGGTCFAFP
;
A
#
# COMPACT_ATOMS: atom_id res chain seq x y z
N MET A 1 -53.40 -62.37 -24.55
CA MET A 1 -52.77 -61.20 -25.15
C MET A 1 -52.09 -60.39 -24.08
N SER A 2 -50.81 -60.51 -23.97
CA SER A 2 -50.00 -59.80 -22.97
C SER A 2 -49.53 -58.47 -23.59
N ARG A 3 -49.94 -57.37 -22.99
CA ARG A 3 -49.41 -56.07 -23.36
C ARG A 3 -48.20 -55.80 -22.46
N VAL A 4 -47.02 -55.83 -23.07
CA VAL A 4 -45.78 -55.39 -22.45
C VAL A 4 -45.75 -53.88 -22.44
N LYS A 5 -45.84 -53.26 -21.28
CA LYS A 5 -45.60 -51.83 -21.12
C LYS A 5 -44.12 -51.59 -21.03
N ALA A 6 -43.56 -51.02 -22.04
CA ALA A 6 -42.18 -50.50 -21.99
C ALA A 6 -42.11 -49.29 -21.10
N ALA A 7 -41.38 -49.39 -20.00
CA ALA A 7 -41.06 -48.26 -19.12
C ALA A 7 -39.85 -47.54 -19.73
N VAL A 8 -40.06 -46.32 -20.18
CA VAL A 8 -39.00 -45.42 -20.60
C VAL A 8 -38.38 -44.82 -19.35
N VAL A 9 -37.20 -45.26 -18.99
CA VAL A 9 -36.39 -44.64 -17.96
C VAL A 9 -35.71 -43.43 -18.57
N ALA A 10 -36.19 -42.22 -18.26
CA ALA A 10 -35.51 -40.99 -18.61
C ALA A 10 -34.34 -40.80 -17.64
N GLY A 11 -33.16 -41.11 -18.10
CA GLY A 11 -31.93 -40.79 -17.35
C GLY A 11 -31.67 -39.28 -17.36
N CYS A 12 -31.88 -38.63 -16.21
CA CYS A 12 -31.38 -37.27 -16.02
C CYS A 12 -29.87 -37.32 -15.90
N ALA A 13 -29.18 -37.01 -16.98
CA ALA A 13 -27.75 -36.73 -16.93
C ALA A 13 -27.60 -35.34 -16.26
N ALA A 14 -27.31 -35.33 -14.96
CA ALA A 14 -26.88 -34.13 -14.28
C ALA A 14 -25.48 -33.76 -14.77
N ALA A 15 -25.39 -32.82 -15.69
CA ALA A 15 -24.13 -32.21 -16.07
C ALA A 15 -23.65 -31.38 -14.87
N ALA A 16 -22.74 -31.93 -14.10
CA ALA A 16 -22.01 -31.15 -13.08
C ALA A 16 -21.10 -30.18 -13.82
N VAL A 17 -21.54 -28.93 -13.96
CA VAL A 17 -20.67 -27.84 -14.39
C VAL A 17 -19.72 -27.59 -13.22
N ALA A 18 -18.53 -28.14 -13.30
CA ALA A 18 -17.44 -27.77 -12.42
C ALA A 18 -17.05 -26.33 -12.76
N ALA A 19 -17.58 -25.36 -12.01
CA ALA A 19 -17.10 -23.99 -12.06
C ALA A 19 -15.68 -23.98 -11.52
N THR A 20 -14.69 -23.98 -12.40
CA THR A 20 -13.31 -23.72 -12.03
C THR A 20 -13.23 -22.26 -11.62
N LEU A 21 -13.26 -21.99 -10.33
CA LEU A 21 -12.91 -20.69 -9.76
C LEU A 21 -11.42 -20.47 -10.02
N THR A 22 -11.09 -19.83 -11.15
CA THR A 22 -9.75 -19.32 -11.35
C THR A 22 -9.59 -18.12 -10.42
N ALA A 23 -8.82 -18.30 -9.33
CA ALA A 23 -8.42 -17.19 -8.49
C ALA A 23 -7.67 -16.19 -9.37
N ALA A 24 -8.11 -14.92 -9.40
CA ALA A 24 -7.38 -13.86 -10.06
C ALA A 24 -5.98 -13.78 -9.42
N PRO A 25 -4.88 -13.62 -10.22
CA PRO A 25 -3.56 -13.46 -9.64
C PRO A 25 -3.55 -12.24 -8.72
N ALA A 26 -2.95 -12.41 -7.53
CA ALA A 26 -2.80 -11.30 -6.59
C ALA A 26 -1.99 -10.19 -7.24
N GLN A 27 -2.55 -8.97 -7.28
CA GLN A 27 -1.85 -7.81 -7.81
C GLN A 27 -0.77 -7.35 -6.82
N ALA A 28 0.33 -6.83 -7.35
CA ALA A 28 1.34 -6.15 -6.55
C ALA A 28 0.72 -4.96 -5.83
N ALA A 29 0.81 -4.95 -4.52
CA ALA A 29 0.20 -3.92 -3.70
C ALA A 29 0.97 -3.70 -2.40
N PRO A 30 0.95 -2.45 -1.86
CA PRO A 30 1.44 -2.21 -0.52
C PRO A 30 0.60 -2.97 0.51
N GLN A 31 1.27 -3.42 1.56
CA GLN A 31 0.64 -4.13 2.67
C GLN A 31 0.68 -3.26 3.93
N GLY A 32 -0.48 -2.81 4.41
CA GLY A 32 -0.56 -1.98 5.60
C GLY A 32 -0.18 -0.52 5.37
N LYS A 33 0.55 0.06 6.30
CA LYS A 33 0.90 1.49 6.33
C LYS A 33 2.35 1.73 5.93
N VAL A 34 2.62 2.92 5.42
CA VAL A 34 3.98 3.44 5.33
C VAL A 34 4.53 3.70 6.73
N ASP A 35 5.72 3.22 7.01
CA ASP A 35 6.51 3.63 8.16
C ASP A 35 7.30 4.88 7.74
N PRO A 36 7.04 6.04 8.35
CA PRO A 36 7.72 7.28 7.95
C PRO A 36 9.13 7.42 8.52
N GLY A 37 9.61 6.41 9.24
CA GLY A 37 10.83 6.49 10.01
C GLY A 37 10.66 7.28 11.31
N ILE A 38 11.60 7.14 12.20
CA ILE A 38 11.64 7.86 13.47
C ILE A 38 12.71 8.94 13.45
N GLY A 39 12.37 10.10 13.99
CA GLY A 39 13.33 11.16 14.21
C GLY A 39 14.20 10.89 15.44
N PHE A 40 15.32 11.59 15.50
CA PHE A 40 16.21 11.55 16.64
C PHE A 40 15.55 12.26 17.82
N PHE A 41 15.27 11.54 18.90
CA PHE A 41 14.62 12.02 20.12
C PHE A 41 13.20 12.63 19.97
N SER A 42 12.51 12.41 18.90
CA SER A 42 11.17 12.98 18.72
C SER A 42 10.23 12.06 17.93
N VAL A 43 8.97 12.10 18.32
CA VAL A 43 7.87 11.47 17.56
C VAL A 43 7.41 12.33 16.38
N ASN A 44 7.79 13.61 16.37
CA ASN A 44 7.50 14.53 15.27
C ASN A 44 8.61 14.45 14.21
N HIS A 45 8.26 14.83 13.02
CA HIS A 45 9.19 14.91 11.89
C HIS A 45 9.52 16.39 11.63
N GLY A 46 10.76 16.68 11.26
CA GLY A 46 11.23 18.05 11.08
C GLY A 46 11.39 18.43 9.61
N VAL A 47 10.97 19.65 9.27
CA VAL A 47 11.27 20.22 7.95
C VAL A 47 12.79 20.30 7.79
N GLY A 48 13.29 19.81 6.64
CA GLY A 48 14.73 19.78 6.32
C GLY A 48 15.48 18.60 6.93
N CYS A 49 14.85 17.81 7.79
CA CYS A 49 15.40 16.54 8.26
C CYS A 49 15.18 15.43 7.21
N SER A 50 15.95 14.36 7.29
CA SER A 50 15.79 13.20 6.41
C SER A 50 15.36 11.97 7.19
N TYR A 51 14.45 11.22 6.61
CA TYR A 51 13.90 10.01 7.21
C TYR A 51 13.91 8.87 6.19
N SER A 52 14.21 7.67 6.64
CA SER A 52 14.04 6.47 5.82
C SER A 52 12.59 6.01 5.94
N MET A 53 11.86 6.14 4.86
CA MET A 53 10.45 5.79 4.77
C MET A 53 10.30 4.44 4.08
N THR A 54 9.56 3.52 4.69
CA THR A 54 9.40 2.16 4.16
C THR A 54 7.94 1.75 4.10
N VAL A 55 7.63 0.85 3.20
CA VAL A 55 6.31 0.20 3.13
C VAL A 55 6.49 -1.28 2.79
N PRO A 56 5.82 -2.19 3.53
CA PRO A 56 5.80 -3.58 3.14
C PRO A 56 4.96 -3.78 1.87
N VAL A 57 5.36 -4.70 1.03
CA VAL A 57 4.69 -5.03 -0.23
C VAL A 57 4.59 -6.54 -0.40
N ASN A 58 3.61 -7.01 -1.18
CA ASN A 58 3.41 -8.44 -1.43
C ASN A 58 4.18 -8.98 -2.64
N SER A 59 4.75 -8.12 -3.47
CA SER A 59 5.54 -8.53 -4.63
C SER A 59 6.48 -7.45 -5.11
N SER A 60 7.40 -7.81 -6.00
CA SER A 60 8.31 -6.87 -6.63
C SER A 60 7.57 -5.87 -7.51
N GLY A 61 8.19 -4.75 -7.78
CA GLY A 61 7.67 -3.70 -8.64
C GLY A 61 7.96 -2.31 -8.08
N MET A 62 7.73 -1.30 -8.90
CA MET A 62 7.96 0.09 -8.53
C MET A 62 6.89 0.58 -7.57
N VAL A 63 7.31 1.22 -6.48
CA VAL A 63 6.45 1.83 -5.47
C VAL A 63 6.71 3.33 -5.43
N SER A 64 5.66 4.12 -5.50
CA SER A 64 5.71 5.57 -5.40
C SER A 64 5.18 6.02 -4.05
N PHE A 65 5.81 7.02 -3.45
CA PHE A 65 5.46 7.57 -2.14
C PHE A 65 4.98 9.00 -2.27
N TYR A 66 3.98 9.36 -1.48
CA TYR A 66 3.33 10.66 -1.52
C TYR A 66 3.13 11.24 -0.13
N ASP A 67 3.26 12.57 -0.06
CA ASP A 67 2.95 13.41 1.09
C ASP A 67 1.73 14.27 0.73
N TRP A 68 0.66 14.15 1.50
CA TRP A 68 -0.63 14.76 1.18
C TRP A 68 -1.19 15.52 2.38
N LYS A 69 -1.66 16.73 2.13
CA LYS A 69 -2.30 17.54 3.16
C LYS A 69 -3.71 17.08 3.49
N GLY A 70 -4.45 16.61 2.50
CA GLY A 70 -5.83 16.17 2.65
C GLY A 70 -6.71 16.52 1.44
N PRO A 71 -8.02 16.27 1.52
CA PRO A 71 -8.94 16.58 0.44
C PRO A 71 -8.85 18.04 0.00
N GLY A 72 -8.92 18.29 -1.31
CA GLY A 72 -8.78 19.61 -1.90
C GLY A 72 -7.34 20.03 -2.19
N TYR A 73 -6.36 19.24 -1.82
CA TYR A 73 -4.94 19.51 -2.09
C TYR A 73 -4.33 18.39 -2.93
N PRO A 74 -3.48 18.72 -3.91
CA PRO A 74 -2.77 17.69 -4.66
C PRO A 74 -1.72 17.01 -3.78
N PRO A 75 -1.52 15.68 -3.91
CA PRO A 75 -0.45 14.99 -3.22
C PRO A 75 0.91 15.44 -3.78
N LEU A 76 1.90 15.55 -2.89
CA LEU A 76 3.27 15.85 -3.25
C LEU A 76 4.04 14.53 -3.43
N PHE A 77 4.66 14.36 -4.58
CA PHE A 77 5.50 13.21 -4.84
C PHE A 77 6.77 13.28 -3.99
N ILE A 78 7.05 12.21 -3.25
CA ILE A 78 8.27 12.09 -2.42
C ILE A 78 9.38 11.42 -3.21
N GLY A 79 9.11 10.26 -3.75
CA GLY A 79 10.05 9.44 -4.49
C GLY A 79 9.46 8.09 -4.83
N ARG A 80 10.22 7.30 -5.56
CA ARG A 80 9.85 5.94 -5.90
C ARG A 80 11.06 5.02 -5.79
N ALA A 81 10.78 3.77 -5.47
CA ALA A 81 11.81 2.75 -5.35
C ALA A 81 11.27 1.41 -5.82
N MET A 82 12.14 0.58 -6.34
CA MET A 82 11.83 -0.81 -6.64
C MET A 82 11.72 -1.58 -5.33
N ALA A 83 10.64 -2.35 -5.16
CA ALA A 83 10.47 -3.21 -4.00
C ALA A 83 11.52 -4.32 -4.00
N SER A 84 12.11 -4.57 -2.85
CA SER A 84 13.13 -5.61 -2.64
C SER A 84 12.96 -6.23 -1.26
N GLY A 85 12.96 -7.56 -1.20
CA GLY A 85 12.84 -8.30 0.06
C GLY A 85 11.52 -8.05 0.81
N GLY A 86 10.43 -7.78 0.08
CA GLY A 86 9.12 -7.55 0.67
C GLY A 86 8.88 -6.12 1.15
N ASN A 87 9.79 -5.19 0.88
CA ASN A 87 9.69 -3.78 1.24
C ASN A 87 10.14 -2.87 0.09
N ALA A 88 9.64 -1.64 0.11
CA ALA A 88 10.19 -0.54 -0.67
C ALA A 88 10.58 0.60 0.28
N ALA A 89 11.66 1.30 -0.03
CA ALA A 89 12.20 2.36 0.83
C ALA A 89 12.62 3.55 0.00
N VAL A 90 12.31 4.74 0.50
CA VAL A 90 12.78 6.02 -0.05
C VAL A 90 13.24 6.93 1.08
N THR A 91 14.05 7.94 0.75
CA THR A 91 14.39 9.00 1.69
C THR A 91 13.35 10.12 1.59
N TRP A 92 12.79 10.51 2.72
CA TRP A 92 11.83 11.60 2.82
C TRP A 92 12.45 12.82 3.47
N TRP A 93 12.29 13.96 2.82
CA TRP A 93 12.69 15.27 3.30
C TRP A 93 11.42 16.11 3.45
N PRO A 94 10.80 16.17 4.63
CA PRO A 94 9.60 16.99 4.82
C PRO A 94 9.85 18.44 4.45
N LYS A 95 8.97 19.00 3.64
CA LYS A 95 9.09 20.39 3.17
C LYS A 95 8.03 21.32 3.76
N ARG A 96 6.97 20.76 4.31
CA ARG A 96 5.82 21.52 4.78
C ARG A 96 5.41 21.10 6.18
N GLN A 97 5.24 22.07 7.06
CA GLN A 97 4.78 21.86 8.42
C GLN A 97 3.28 21.49 8.46
N GLY A 98 2.85 20.95 9.57
CA GLY A 98 1.47 20.59 9.87
C GLY A 98 1.23 19.10 9.89
N LEU A 99 -0.04 18.72 9.93
CA LEU A 99 -0.45 17.31 9.85
C LEU A 99 -0.36 16.86 8.39
N ARG A 100 0.48 15.86 8.15
CA ARG A 100 0.69 15.29 6.82
C ARG A 100 0.18 13.86 6.78
N LYS A 101 -0.28 13.45 5.63
CA LYS A 101 -0.77 12.10 5.37
C LYS A 101 0.15 11.45 4.35
N ILE A 102 0.78 10.35 4.74
CA ILE A 102 1.74 9.65 3.92
C ILE A 102 1.10 8.37 3.41
N TYR A 103 1.28 8.07 2.14
CA TYR A 103 0.87 6.81 1.55
C TYR A 103 1.79 6.40 0.40
N ALA A 104 1.73 5.14 0.04
CA ALA A 104 2.45 4.56 -1.07
C ALA A 104 1.47 3.97 -2.08
N VAL A 105 1.90 3.91 -3.34
CA VAL A 105 1.12 3.32 -4.44
C VAL A 105 2.01 2.35 -5.19
N GLN A 106 1.51 1.15 -5.39
CA GLN A 106 2.12 0.14 -6.24
C GLN A 106 1.04 -0.45 -7.15
N ASN A 107 1.29 -0.47 -8.45
CA ASN A 107 0.35 -1.00 -9.44
C ASN A 107 -1.08 -0.43 -9.29
N GLY A 108 -1.19 0.88 -9.05
CA GLY A 108 -2.47 1.56 -8.84
C GLY A 108 -3.13 1.28 -7.49
N GLN A 109 -2.55 0.43 -6.64
CA GLN A 109 -3.06 0.10 -5.31
C GLN A 109 -2.42 1.01 -4.26
N LYS A 110 -3.24 1.64 -3.44
CA LYS A 110 -2.82 2.58 -2.40
C LYS A 110 -2.66 1.86 -1.07
N SER A 111 -1.60 2.19 -0.32
CA SER A 111 -1.45 1.76 1.08
C SER A 111 -2.47 2.42 2.00
N ALA A 112 -2.58 1.93 3.22
CA ALA A 112 -3.23 2.69 4.28
C ALA A 112 -2.47 3.99 4.55
N ILE A 113 -3.18 5.02 5.01
CA ILE A 113 -2.61 6.34 5.28
C ILE A 113 -1.95 6.35 6.65
N THR A 114 -0.72 6.89 6.70
CA THR A 114 -0.03 7.22 7.94
C THR A 114 -0.11 8.71 8.18
N LYS A 115 -0.61 9.10 9.34
CA LYS A 115 -0.65 10.51 9.75
C LYS A 115 0.62 10.85 10.51
N VAL A 116 1.29 11.91 10.09
CA VAL A 116 2.50 12.42 10.74
C VAL A 116 2.36 13.91 11.00
N ARG A 117 2.96 14.37 12.10
CA ARG A 117 3.07 15.80 12.36
C ARG A 117 4.47 16.26 11.98
N VAL A 118 4.52 17.26 11.13
CA VAL A 118 5.77 17.89 10.68
C VAL A 118 5.87 19.26 11.35
N THR A 119 6.98 19.49 12.03
CA THR A 119 7.29 20.73 12.73
C THR A 119 8.59 21.32 12.19
N GLN A 120 9.06 22.42 12.74
CA GLN A 120 10.36 22.97 12.40
C GLN A 120 11.47 22.00 12.79
N GLY A 121 12.35 21.68 11.82
CA GLY A 121 13.54 20.89 12.05
C GLY A 121 14.74 21.74 12.42
N TYR A 122 15.61 21.20 13.25
CA TYR A 122 16.88 21.80 13.69
C TYR A 122 18.02 20.80 13.46
N GLY A 123 19.04 21.21 12.74
CA GLY A 123 20.14 20.35 12.33
C GLY A 123 20.09 20.03 10.85
N SER A 124 20.76 18.96 10.46
CA SER A 124 20.81 18.51 9.05
C SER A 124 20.89 16.99 8.94
N GLY A 125 20.30 16.45 7.87
CA GLY A 125 20.34 15.03 7.56
C GLY A 125 19.81 14.15 8.70
N GLY A 126 20.53 13.11 9.07
CA GLY A 126 20.14 12.18 10.14
C GLY A 126 20.37 12.68 11.57
N THR A 127 21.05 13.80 11.75
CA THR A 127 21.28 14.45 13.04
C THR A 127 20.39 15.68 13.25
N CYS A 128 19.17 15.56 12.85
CA CYS A 128 18.18 16.63 12.80
C CYS A 128 17.10 16.38 13.84
N PHE A 129 16.67 17.44 14.55
CA PHE A 129 15.65 17.37 15.60
C PHE A 129 14.37 18.04 15.15
N ALA A 130 13.24 17.52 15.59
CA ALA A 130 11.95 18.17 15.49
C ALA A 130 11.35 18.29 16.89
N PHE A 131 11.00 19.49 17.31
CA PHE A 131 10.33 19.74 18.58
C PHE A 131 8.82 19.84 18.41
N PRO A 132 8.06 19.58 19.47
CA PRO A 132 6.61 19.72 19.46
C PRO A 132 6.12 21.11 19.05
#